data_8547f010e2bbf4fd21adf5dd983517d5
#
_entry.id   8547f010e2bbf4fd21adf5dd983517d5
#
_cell.length_a   1.000
_cell.length_b   1.000
_cell.length_c   1.000
_cell.angle_alpha   90.00
_cell.angle_beta   90.00
_cell.angle_gamma   90.00
#
_symmetry.space_group_name_H-M   'P 1'
#
loop_
_entity.id
_entity.type
_entity.pdbx_description
1 polymer ?
#
loop_
_entity_poly.entity_id
_entity_poly.type
_entity_poly.pdbx_seq_one_letter_code
_entity_poly.pdbx_strand_id
1 'polypeptide(L)'
;MRFNQRIQALPILFGMGAFLATGCGGSQEDHAGHDHASHDHEQVVVEGMDADGMAVTSRENTLTKIFHAAPSPMETASLIKRSGAHFHSDALNGANRAANYTSSDAQAMNLGIYGADLSYATIFEENSASLDYLSAIKSLSEELGVSNILSDEVMSEVEANRNERGVLIDIVSDTFYALNEQLKFNGQEDLAGLVVAAGWVEGLYLATRHLDEAPEELKTRIAEQKLVLNDVMRLCSSYEQTPALAGLLASMEQIQSAFEGVSTDEGEGTTSREESGGFVIGGGPTFAADDATIGAIASAVENVRNACIQ
;
A
#
# COMPACT_ATOMS: atom_id res chain seq x y z
N MET A 1 26.53 14.82 -30.04
CA MET A 1 26.06 16.18 -29.76
C MET A 1 25.36 16.13 -28.42
N ARG A 2 25.94 16.74 -27.40
CA ARG A 2 25.40 16.74 -26.00
C ARG A 2 24.41 17.90 -25.94
N PHE A 3 23.16 17.63 -25.58
CA PHE A 3 22.21 18.66 -25.15
C PHE A 3 21.97 18.48 -23.65
N ASN A 4 22.57 19.39 -22.92
CA ASN A 4 22.42 19.56 -21.48
C ASN A 4 21.30 20.60 -21.29
N GLN A 5 20.11 20.24 -20.89
CA GLN A 5 19.11 21.21 -20.44
C GLN A 5 19.04 21.19 -18.92
N ARG A 6 19.59 22.24 -18.34
CA ARG A 6 19.43 22.60 -16.93
C ARG A 6 18.01 23.09 -16.69
N ILE A 7 17.28 22.40 -15.83
CA ILE A 7 16.05 22.93 -15.25
C ILE A 7 16.46 24.00 -14.24
N GLN A 8 16.07 25.25 -14.55
CA GLN A 8 16.27 26.40 -13.66
C GLN A 8 15.17 26.40 -12.60
N ALA A 9 15.57 26.24 -11.34
CA ALA A 9 14.70 26.45 -10.20
C ALA A 9 14.39 27.95 -10.05
N LEU A 10 13.10 28.28 -9.99
CA LEU A 10 12.60 29.63 -9.69
C LEU A 10 12.64 29.85 -8.18
N PRO A 11 13.24 30.92 -7.66
CA PRO A 11 13.16 31.22 -6.24
C PRO A 11 11.85 31.90 -5.88
N ILE A 12 11.09 31.29 -4.95
CA ILE A 12 9.94 31.93 -4.32
C ILE A 12 10.47 32.94 -3.30
N LEU A 13 10.25 34.22 -3.55
CA LEU A 13 10.54 35.33 -2.62
C LEU A 13 9.54 35.29 -1.45
N PHE A 14 10.01 34.97 -0.26
CA PHE A 14 9.28 35.24 0.98
C PHE A 14 9.47 36.71 1.38
N GLY A 15 8.39 37.49 1.29
CA GLY A 15 8.34 38.87 1.80
C GLY A 15 8.21 38.85 3.33
N MET A 16 9.26 39.25 4.04
CA MET A 16 9.22 39.59 5.46
C MET A 16 8.59 40.97 5.62
N GLY A 17 7.36 41.04 6.11
CA GLY A 17 6.76 42.27 6.62
C GLY A 17 7.12 42.48 8.09
N ALA A 18 8.00 43.42 8.36
CA ALA A 18 8.31 43.89 9.70
C ALA A 18 7.21 44.83 10.18
N PHE A 19 6.56 44.52 11.30
CA PHE A 19 5.73 45.45 12.03
C PHE A 19 6.47 45.88 13.30
N LEU A 20 6.87 47.17 13.31
CA LEU A 20 7.34 47.88 14.49
C LEU A 20 6.09 48.37 15.26
N ALA A 21 5.98 48.00 16.51
CA ALA A 21 5.09 48.69 17.45
C ALA A 21 5.88 49.15 18.67
N THR A 22 6.10 50.43 18.76
CA THR A 22 6.53 51.18 19.94
C THR A 22 5.34 51.46 20.81
N GLY A 23 5.52 51.44 22.14
CA GLY A 23 4.57 52.10 23.05
C GLY A 23 4.67 51.68 24.49
N CYS A 24 5.30 52.55 25.24
CA CYS A 24 5.53 52.66 26.68
C CYS A 24 4.34 52.47 27.61
N GLY A 25 4.57 51.92 28.81
CA GLY A 25 4.41 52.73 30.04
C GLY A 25 3.35 52.24 31.01
N GLY A 26 3.75 51.95 32.26
CA GLY A 26 2.97 52.31 33.44
C GLY A 26 2.44 51.19 34.32
N SER A 27 3.21 50.79 35.27
CA SER A 27 3.03 50.53 36.73
C SER A 27 1.65 50.23 37.34
N GLN A 28 1.70 49.25 38.21
CA GLN A 28 1.17 49.12 39.61
C GLN A 28 -0.16 48.43 39.87
N GLU A 29 -0.01 47.29 40.60
CA GLU A 29 -0.66 46.81 41.85
C GLU A 29 -2.21 46.74 41.91
N ASP A 30 -2.80 45.60 42.16
CA ASP A 30 -3.14 44.95 43.43
C ASP A 30 -4.22 43.85 43.27
N HIS A 31 -4.01 42.77 44.02
CA HIS A 31 -4.94 41.89 44.73
C HIS A 31 -6.10 41.13 44.06
N ALA A 32 -5.92 39.79 44.11
CA ALA A 32 -6.88 38.79 44.60
C ALA A 32 -8.24 38.66 43.90
N GLY A 33 -8.40 37.52 43.22
CA GLY A 33 -9.68 36.97 42.84
C GLY A 33 -9.47 35.59 42.22
N HIS A 34 -9.68 34.51 43.00
CA HIS A 34 -9.80 33.18 42.46
C HIS A 34 -11.11 33.10 41.68
N ASP A 35 -11.02 33.08 40.35
CA ASP A 35 -12.11 32.62 39.52
C ASP A 35 -11.60 31.45 38.66
N HIS A 36 -12.28 30.30 38.84
CA HIS A 36 -12.13 29.14 38.02
C HIS A 36 -12.59 29.48 36.59
N ALA A 37 -11.64 29.86 35.75
CA ALA A 37 -11.90 29.92 34.32
C ALA A 37 -12.00 28.49 33.82
N SER A 38 -13.22 28.12 33.41
CA SER A 38 -13.50 26.99 32.57
C SER A 38 -12.53 26.99 31.39
N HIS A 39 -11.74 25.92 31.31
CA HIS A 39 -11.00 25.61 30.07
C HIS A 39 -12.05 25.29 29.03
N ASP A 40 -12.40 26.24 28.20
CA ASP A 40 -12.95 26.00 26.88
C ASP A 40 -11.88 25.17 26.12
N HIS A 41 -12.14 23.88 26.02
CA HIS A 41 -11.48 23.08 25.04
C HIS A 41 -11.95 23.57 23.68
N GLU A 42 -11.16 24.46 23.10
CA GLU A 42 -11.25 24.78 21.68
C GLU A 42 -11.21 23.47 20.92
N GLN A 43 -12.39 23.00 20.47
CA GLN A 43 -12.49 21.87 19.57
C GLN A 43 -11.75 22.31 18.32
N VAL A 44 -10.54 21.76 18.15
CA VAL A 44 -9.84 21.81 16.86
C VAL A 44 -10.76 21.07 15.87
N VAL A 45 -11.51 21.84 15.11
CA VAL A 45 -12.25 21.33 13.96
C VAL A 45 -11.19 20.88 12.97
N VAL A 46 -10.92 19.57 12.94
CA VAL A 46 -10.09 18.96 11.92
C VAL A 46 -10.94 18.96 10.66
N GLU A 47 -10.72 19.94 9.78
CA GLU A 47 -11.29 19.94 8.44
C GLU A 47 -10.82 18.65 7.74
N GLY A 48 -11.77 17.77 7.40
CA GLY A 48 -11.49 16.53 6.66
C GLY A 48 -11.64 15.24 7.47
N MET A 49 -12.69 15.10 8.27
CA MET A 49 -13.14 13.78 8.72
C MET A 49 -14.12 13.21 7.70
N ASP A 50 -13.89 11.96 7.32
CA ASP A 50 -14.86 11.16 6.57
C ASP A 50 -16.07 10.75 7.43
N ALA A 51 -17.04 10.06 6.79
CA ALA A 51 -18.28 9.64 7.44
C ALA A 51 -18.05 8.74 8.68
N ASP A 52 -16.90 8.09 8.79
CA ASP A 52 -16.52 7.18 9.89
C ASP A 52 -15.59 7.84 10.93
N GLY A 53 -15.32 9.15 10.81
CA GLY A 53 -14.49 9.91 11.76
C GLY A 53 -12.98 9.63 11.63
N MET A 54 -12.54 8.99 10.54
CA MET A 54 -11.12 8.81 10.25
C MET A 54 -10.59 10.06 9.53
N ALA A 55 -9.51 10.66 10.02
CA ALA A 55 -8.90 11.81 9.37
C ALA A 55 -8.39 11.42 7.97
N VAL A 56 -8.65 12.24 6.95
CA VAL A 56 -8.20 12.01 5.56
C VAL A 56 -6.69 11.75 5.50
N THR A 57 -5.90 12.47 6.29
CA THR A 57 -4.46 12.22 6.47
C THR A 57 -4.13 10.81 6.99
N SER A 58 -5.03 10.19 7.77
CA SER A 58 -4.86 8.82 8.25
C SER A 58 -5.05 7.79 7.14
N ARG A 59 -6.01 8.00 6.23
CA ARG A 59 -6.22 7.13 5.06
C ARG A 59 -5.04 7.21 4.09
N GLU A 60 -4.58 8.41 3.76
CA GLU A 60 -3.42 8.63 2.89
C GLU A 60 -2.16 7.99 3.47
N ASN A 61 -1.90 8.16 4.76
CA ASN A 61 -0.78 7.51 5.44
C ASN A 61 -0.90 5.97 5.41
N THR A 62 -2.10 5.43 5.54
CA THR A 62 -2.34 3.98 5.47
C THR A 62 -2.12 3.46 4.05
N LEU A 63 -2.61 4.16 3.02
CA LEU A 63 -2.34 3.83 1.62
C LEU A 63 -0.85 3.86 1.31
N THR A 64 -0.16 4.93 1.66
CA THR A 64 1.29 5.04 1.48
C THR A 64 2.02 3.87 2.16
N LYS A 65 1.59 3.50 3.35
CA LYS A 65 2.16 2.35 4.07
C LYS A 65 1.92 1.02 3.33
N ILE A 66 0.73 0.80 2.78
CA ILE A 66 0.39 -0.42 2.03
C ILE A 66 1.21 -0.52 0.74
N PHE A 67 1.38 0.56 0.00
CA PHE A 67 2.06 0.54 -1.30
C PHE A 67 3.58 0.71 -1.22
N HIS A 68 4.11 1.46 -0.23
CA HIS A 68 5.52 1.85 -0.19
C HIS A 68 6.27 1.40 1.07
N ALA A 69 5.57 0.97 2.13
CA ALA A 69 6.22 0.45 3.32
C ALA A 69 6.15 -1.07 3.36
N ALA A 70 7.26 -1.68 3.71
CA ALA A 70 7.39 -3.12 3.84
C ALA A 70 6.35 -3.74 4.82
N PRO A 71 5.99 -5.00 4.62
CA PRO A 71 6.41 -5.91 3.56
C PRO A 71 5.49 -5.82 2.34
N SER A 72 5.90 -5.12 1.32
CA SER A 72 5.15 -5.03 0.07
C SER A 72 5.15 -6.38 -0.68
N PRO A 73 4.18 -6.65 -1.58
CA PRO A 73 4.22 -7.80 -2.47
C PRO A 73 5.54 -7.90 -3.25
N MET A 74 6.13 -6.75 -3.59
CA MET A 74 7.42 -6.65 -4.28
C MET A 74 8.60 -7.12 -3.43
N GLU A 75 8.64 -6.79 -2.14
CA GLU A 75 9.68 -7.29 -1.25
C GLU A 75 9.56 -8.78 -1.04
N THR A 76 8.34 -9.28 -0.89
CA THR A 76 8.06 -10.72 -0.79
C THR A 76 8.52 -11.45 -2.04
N ALA A 77 8.16 -10.97 -3.24
CA ALA A 77 8.64 -11.53 -4.51
C ALA A 77 10.17 -11.47 -4.64
N SER A 78 10.78 -10.38 -4.14
CA SER A 78 12.25 -10.23 -4.10
C SER A 78 12.91 -11.23 -3.17
N LEU A 79 12.32 -11.52 -2.02
CA LEU A 79 12.79 -12.54 -1.11
C LEU A 79 12.70 -13.93 -1.75
N ILE A 80 11.56 -14.26 -2.36
CA ILE A 80 11.34 -15.52 -3.07
C ILE A 80 12.43 -15.70 -4.14
N LYS A 81 12.69 -14.71 -4.99
CA LYS A 81 13.73 -14.79 -6.01
C LYS A 81 15.13 -14.97 -5.42
N ARG A 82 15.46 -14.22 -4.32
CA ARG A 82 16.77 -14.35 -3.66
C ARG A 82 16.98 -15.69 -3.00
N SER A 83 15.93 -16.41 -2.60
CA SER A 83 16.02 -17.76 -2.06
C SER A 83 16.35 -18.82 -3.12
N GLY A 84 16.38 -18.43 -4.41
CA GLY A 84 16.66 -19.34 -5.51
C GLY A 84 15.42 -20.05 -6.07
N ALA A 85 14.22 -19.65 -5.65
CA ALA A 85 12.98 -20.17 -6.18
C ALA A 85 12.78 -19.81 -7.66
N HIS A 86 12.03 -20.63 -8.36
CA HIS A 86 11.76 -20.47 -9.78
C HIS A 86 10.49 -19.67 -10.02
N PHE A 87 10.35 -19.10 -11.22
CA PHE A 87 9.12 -18.44 -11.64
C PHE A 87 8.00 -19.46 -11.89
N HIS A 88 6.86 -19.26 -11.24
CA HIS A 88 5.69 -20.12 -11.37
C HIS A 88 4.60 -19.39 -12.17
N SER A 89 4.64 -19.51 -13.50
CA SER A 89 3.66 -18.90 -14.39
C SER A 89 2.23 -19.44 -14.21
N ASP A 90 2.10 -20.67 -13.72
CA ASP A 90 0.83 -21.33 -13.45
C ASP A 90 0.15 -20.85 -12.16
N ALA A 91 0.89 -20.15 -11.30
CA ALA A 91 0.32 -19.48 -10.13
C ALA A 91 -0.43 -18.19 -10.49
N LEU A 92 -0.10 -17.56 -11.62
CA LEU A 92 -0.60 -16.26 -12.02
C LEU A 92 -2.03 -16.33 -12.60
N ASN A 93 -2.76 -15.23 -12.48
CA ASN A 93 -4.03 -15.05 -13.19
C ASN A 93 -3.75 -14.64 -14.64
N GLY A 94 -3.96 -15.53 -15.61
CA GLY A 94 -3.58 -15.28 -17.00
C GLY A 94 -4.07 -13.93 -17.55
N ALA A 95 -3.15 -13.10 -18.04
CA ALA A 95 -3.43 -11.76 -18.57
C ALA A 95 -4.49 -11.77 -19.69
N ASN A 96 -4.59 -12.85 -20.47
CA ASN A 96 -5.57 -13.04 -21.54
C ASN A 96 -7.03 -13.15 -21.03
N ARG A 97 -7.25 -13.27 -19.71
CA ARG A 97 -8.58 -13.29 -19.09
C ARG A 97 -9.15 -11.89 -18.84
N ALA A 98 -8.38 -10.82 -19.03
CA ALA A 98 -8.83 -9.46 -18.76
C ALA A 98 -10.18 -9.10 -19.41
N ALA A 99 -10.40 -9.53 -20.66
CA ALA A 99 -11.67 -9.32 -21.38
C ALA A 99 -12.87 -10.09 -20.80
N ASN A 100 -12.67 -11.04 -19.87
CA ASN A 100 -13.75 -11.78 -19.23
C ASN A 100 -14.39 -10.99 -18.08
N TYR A 101 -13.69 -10.00 -17.53
CA TYR A 101 -14.15 -9.19 -16.42
C TYR A 101 -14.98 -8.02 -16.94
N THR A 102 -16.31 -8.13 -16.84
CA THR A 102 -17.26 -7.20 -17.48
C THR A 102 -17.95 -6.25 -16.50
N SER A 103 -17.93 -6.53 -15.20
CA SER A 103 -18.44 -5.62 -14.18
C SER A 103 -17.30 -4.78 -13.62
N SER A 104 -17.59 -3.54 -13.20
CA SER A 104 -16.59 -2.67 -12.58
C SER A 104 -15.96 -3.30 -11.35
N ASP A 105 -16.72 -4.04 -10.55
CA ASP A 105 -16.21 -4.74 -9.38
C ASP A 105 -15.19 -5.82 -9.75
N ALA A 106 -15.50 -6.67 -10.76
CA ALA A 106 -14.59 -7.69 -11.25
C ALA A 106 -13.34 -7.07 -11.90
N GLN A 107 -13.52 -5.99 -12.65
CA GLN A 107 -12.42 -5.23 -13.26
C GLN A 107 -11.49 -4.65 -12.19
N ALA A 108 -12.04 -4.05 -11.13
CA ALA A 108 -11.26 -3.48 -10.04
C ALA A 108 -10.50 -4.56 -9.25
N MET A 109 -11.15 -5.67 -8.88
CA MET A 109 -10.46 -6.78 -8.22
C MET A 109 -9.32 -7.32 -9.08
N ASN A 110 -9.56 -7.54 -10.38
CA ASN A 110 -8.54 -8.10 -11.26
C ASN A 110 -7.48 -7.08 -11.69
N LEU A 111 -7.77 -5.79 -11.62
CA LEU A 111 -6.75 -4.73 -11.74
C LEU A 111 -5.72 -4.84 -10.60
N GLY A 112 -6.18 -5.04 -9.36
CA GLY A 112 -5.30 -5.28 -8.21
C GLY A 112 -4.50 -6.58 -8.34
N ILE A 113 -5.13 -7.67 -8.73
CA ILE A 113 -4.51 -8.98 -8.96
C ILE A 113 -3.41 -8.88 -10.03
N TYR A 114 -3.72 -8.30 -11.19
CA TYR A 114 -2.72 -8.11 -12.25
C TYR A 114 -1.56 -7.19 -11.84
N GLY A 115 -1.81 -6.27 -10.90
CA GLY A 115 -0.73 -5.46 -10.32
C GLY A 115 0.27 -6.28 -9.52
N ALA A 116 -0.21 -7.24 -8.73
CA ALA A 116 0.66 -8.18 -8.02
C ALA A 116 1.36 -9.15 -8.97
N ASP A 117 0.65 -9.67 -9.99
CA ASP A 117 1.21 -10.53 -11.03
C ASP A 117 2.29 -9.83 -11.84
N LEU A 118 2.06 -8.56 -12.23
CA LEU A 118 3.06 -7.72 -12.90
C LEU A 118 4.30 -7.54 -12.03
N SER A 119 4.09 -7.26 -10.75
CA SER A 119 5.18 -7.09 -9.78
C SER A 119 6.01 -8.37 -9.68
N TYR A 120 5.37 -9.51 -9.56
CA TYR A 120 6.01 -10.80 -9.48
C TYR A 120 6.79 -11.11 -10.78
N ALA A 121 6.17 -10.98 -11.96
CA ALA A 121 6.83 -11.19 -13.25
C ALA A 121 8.06 -10.27 -13.44
N THR A 122 7.93 -8.99 -13.05
CA THR A 122 9.02 -8.00 -13.12
C THR A 122 10.20 -8.39 -12.23
N ILE A 123 9.92 -8.84 -11.01
CA ILE A 123 10.95 -9.30 -10.07
C ILE A 123 11.72 -10.50 -10.61
N PHE A 124 11.02 -11.42 -11.27
CA PHE A 124 11.63 -12.60 -11.90
C PHE A 124 12.26 -12.32 -13.27
N GLU A 125 12.18 -11.08 -13.77
CA GLU A 125 12.72 -10.64 -15.07
C GLU A 125 12.03 -11.33 -16.27
N GLU A 126 10.76 -11.70 -16.07
CA GLU A 126 9.91 -12.29 -17.11
C GLU A 126 9.29 -11.20 -17.98
N ASN A 127 10.12 -10.61 -18.84
CA ASN A 127 9.76 -9.41 -19.62
C ASN A 127 8.50 -9.60 -20.48
N SER A 128 8.30 -10.79 -21.08
CA SER A 128 7.10 -11.06 -21.89
C SER A 128 5.84 -11.05 -21.03
N ALA A 129 5.87 -11.75 -19.88
CA ALA A 129 4.75 -11.79 -18.95
C ALA A 129 4.47 -10.39 -18.39
N SER A 130 5.50 -9.61 -18.05
CA SER A 130 5.35 -8.25 -17.57
C SER A 130 4.63 -7.34 -18.59
N LEU A 131 4.95 -7.45 -19.88
CA LEU A 131 4.27 -6.69 -20.94
C LEU A 131 2.81 -7.15 -21.12
N ASP A 132 2.53 -8.45 -21.01
CA ASP A 132 1.17 -8.99 -21.09
C ASP A 132 0.31 -8.46 -19.93
N TYR A 133 0.83 -8.46 -18.69
CA TYR A 133 0.12 -7.90 -17.53
C TYR A 133 -0.05 -6.40 -17.63
N LEU A 134 0.96 -5.67 -18.08
CA LEU A 134 0.85 -4.22 -18.28
C LEU A 134 -0.26 -3.88 -19.30
N SER A 135 -0.37 -4.65 -20.38
CA SER A 135 -1.45 -4.52 -21.35
C SER A 135 -2.83 -4.81 -20.76
N ALA A 136 -2.94 -5.86 -19.94
CA ALA A 136 -4.19 -6.22 -19.25
C ALA A 136 -4.61 -5.12 -18.25
N ILE A 137 -3.66 -4.59 -17.47
CA ILE A 137 -3.87 -3.48 -16.53
C ILE A 137 -4.36 -2.24 -17.29
N LYS A 138 -3.72 -1.88 -18.42
CA LYS A 138 -4.14 -0.77 -19.26
C LYS A 138 -5.60 -0.93 -19.73
N SER A 139 -5.95 -2.12 -20.21
CA SER A 139 -7.32 -2.40 -20.67
C SER A 139 -8.35 -2.26 -19.54
N LEU A 140 -8.10 -2.82 -18.35
CA LEU A 140 -9.00 -2.68 -17.22
C LEU A 140 -9.09 -1.23 -16.71
N SER A 141 -7.98 -0.48 -16.76
CA SER A 141 -7.95 0.94 -16.39
C SER A 141 -8.77 1.80 -17.35
N GLU A 142 -8.80 1.47 -18.64
CA GLU A 142 -9.65 2.13 -19.64
C GLU A 142 -11.14 1.89 -19.33
N GLU A 143 -11.53 0.66 -19.02
CA GLU A 143 -12.92 0.31 -18.68
C GLU A 143 -13.38 0.98 -17.35
N LEU A 144 -12.46 1.17 -16.38
CA LEU A 144 -12.74 1.85 -15.12
C LEU A 144 -12.67 3.39 -15.21
N GLY A 145 -12.30 3.94 -16.37
CA GLY A 145 -12.21 5.39 -16.59
C GLY A 145 -11.00 6.07 -15.94
N VAL A 146 -9.91 5.33 -15.72
CA VAL A 146 -8.66 5.81 -15.09
C VAL A 146 -7.43 5.61 -15.98
N SER A 147 -7.63 5.49 -17.30
CA SER A 147 -6.57 5.24 -18.28
C SER A 147 -5.48 6.32 -18.35
N ASN A 148 -5.79 7.55 -17.92
CA ASN A 148 -4.84 8.66 -17.89
C ASN A 148 -3.62 8.41 -17.01
N ILE A 149 -3.70 7.47 -16.06
CA ILE A 149 -2.59 7.10 -15.18
C ILE A 149 -1.56 6.23 -15.91
N LEU A 150 -2.02 5.37 -16.84
CA LEU A 150 -1.16 4.54 -17.70
C LEU A 150 -0.95 5.21 -19.06
N SER A 151 -0.48 6.44 -19.02
CA SER A 151 -0.21 7.22 -20.22
C SER A 151 0.90 6.60 -21.10
N ASP A 152 0.99 7.05 -22.34
CA ASP A 152 2.05 6.61 -23.24
C ASP A 152 3.45 7.00 -22.73
N GLU A 153 3.54 8.05 -21.89
CA GLU A 153 4.77 8.45 -21.20
C GLU A 153 5.19 7.39 -20.16
N VAL A 154 4.27 6.94 -19.30
CA VAL A 154 4.53 5.88 -18.32
C VAL A 154 4.91 4.59 -19.03
N MET A 155 4.21 4.21 -20.10
CA MET A 155 4.55 3.04 -20.90
C MET A 155 5.95 3.14 -21.53
N SER A 156 6.33 4.33 -22.02
CA SER A 156 7.66 4.59 -22.57
C SER A 156 8.75 4.54 -21.49
N GLU A 157 8.44 4.99 -20.26
CA GLU A 157 9.36 4.95 -19.14
C GLU A 157 9.60 3.50 -18.67
N VAL A 158 8.55 2.66 -18.60
CA VAL A 158 8.67 1.24 -18.34
C VAL A 158 9.58 0.56 -19.38
N GLU A 159 9.34 0.81 -20.67
CA GLU A 159 10.15 0.22 -21.74
C GLU A 159 11.61 0.69 -21.68
N ALA A 160 11.84 1.96 -21.42
CA ALA A 160 13.19 2.53 -21.32
C ALA A 160 13.98 1.93 -20.13
N ASN A 161 13.29 1.57 -19.05
CA ASN A 161 13.90 1.05 -17.81
C ASN A 161 13.71 -0.46 -17.63
N ARG A 162 13.32 -1.19 -18.67
CA ARG A 162 12.99 -2.64 -18.60
C ARG A 162 14.06 -3.54 -17.98
N ASN A 163 15.31 -3.08 -17.89
CA ASN A 163 16.41 -3.79 -17.24
C ASN A 163 16.83 -3.18 -15.89
N GLU A 164 16.17 -2.08 -15.48
CA GLU A 164 16.45 -1.34 -14.25
C GLU A 164 15.39 -1.69 -13.20
N ARG A 165 15.52 -2.87 -12.61
CA ARG A 165 14.53 -3.43 -11.69
C ARG A 165 14.06 -2.48 -10.60
N GLY A 166 14.97 -1.74 -9.95
CA GLY A 166 14.62 -0.79 -8.89
C GLY A 166 13.68 0.31 -9.42
N VAL A 167 13.99 0.86 -10.60
CA VAL A 167 13.18 1.87 -11.26
C VAL A 167 11.80 1.32 -11.63
N LEU A 168 11.73 0.08 -12.15
CA LEU A 168 10.44 -0.56 -12.48
C LEU A 168 9.56 -0.76 -11.24
N ILE A 169 10.15 -1.13 -10.11
CA ILE A 169 9.44 -1.27 -8.84
C ILE A 169 8.79 0.06 -8.43
N ASP A 170 9.55 1.14 -8.50
CA ASP A 170 9.07 2.48 -8.17
C ASP A 170 7.94 2.92 -9.12
N ILE A 171 8.14 2.76 -10.44
CA ILE A 171 7.11 3.10 -11.44
C ILE A 171 5.81 2.32 -11.20
N VAL A 172 5.88 1.02 -10.94
CA VAL A 172 4.69 0.19 -10.67
C VAL A 172 3.99 0.66 -9.39
N SER A 173 4.72 0.87 -8.30
CA SER A 173 4.17 1.30 -7.02
C SER A 173 3.50 2.67 -7.14
N ASP A 174 4.17 3.64 -7.77
CA ASP A 174 3.64 4.99 -8.00
C ASP A 174 2.39 4.96 -8.89
N THR A 175 2.40 4.11 -9.93
CA THR A 175 1.26 3.93 -10.83
C THR A 175 0.04 3.41 -10.09
N PHE A 176 0.19 2.38 -9.24
CA PHE A 176 -0.93 1.84 -8.47
C PHE A 176 -1.42 2.80 -7.39
N TYR A 177 -0.52 3.55 -6.76
CA TYR A 177 -0.92 4.62 -5.85
C TYR A 177 -1.75 5.69 -6.58
N ALA A 178 -1.27 6.18 -7.73
CA ALA A 178 -1.98 7.17 -8.54
C ALA A 178 -3.33 6.66 -9.06
N LEU A 179 -3.42 5.37 -9.45
CA LEU A 179 -4.66 4.70 -9.83
C LEU A 179 -5.69 4.72 -8.70
N ASN A 180 -5.26 4.38 -7.48
CA ASN A 180 -6.13 4.39 -6.31
C ASN A 180 -6.65 5.81 -6.02
N GLU A 181 -5.76 6.82 -6.05
CA GLU A 181 -6.15 8.22 -5.84
C GLU A 181 -7.11 8.72 -6.95
N GLN A 182 -6.91 8.30 -8.20
CA GLN A 182 -7.81 8.69 -9.29
C GLN A 182 -9.20 8.06 -9.15
N LEU A 183 -9.29 6.79 -8.74
CA LEU A 183 -10.57 6.15 -8.45
C LEU A 183 -11.31 6.90 -7.32
N LYS A 184 -10.62 7.25 -6.26
CA LYS A 184 -11.18 8.07 -5.16
C LYS A 184 -11.64 9.44 -5.65
N PHE A 185 -10.83 10.12 -6.45
CA PHE A 185 -11.20 11.42 -7.04
C PHE A 185 -12.45 11.33 -7.92
N ASN A 186 -12.64 10.22 -8.61
CA ASN A 186 -13.83 9.93 -9.41
C ASN A 186 -15.07 9.57 -8.56
N GLY A 187 -14.95 9.49 -7.24
CA GLY A 187 -16.01 9.02 -6.35
C GLY A 187 -16.24 7.51 -6.38
N GLN A 188 -15.22 6.73 -6.74
CA GLN A 188 -15.20 5.28 -6.87
C GLN A 188 -14.33 4.66 -5.75
N GLU A 189 -14.54 5.11 -4.50
CA GLU A 189 -13.72 4.65 -3.35
C GLU A 189 -13.86 3.16 -3.08
N ASP A 190 -15.04 2.60 -3.31
CA ASP A 190 -15.33 1.17 -3.21
C ASP A 190 -14.47 0.36 -4.19
N LEU A 191 -14.37 0.81 -5.45
CA LEU A 191 -13.50 0.18 -6.44
C LEU A 191 -12.02 0.32 -6.06
N ALA A 192 -11.61 1.47 -5.52
CA ALA A 192 -10.27 1.64 -4.98
C ALA A 192 -9.96 0.63 -3.85
N GLY A 193 -10.94 0.38 -2.97
CA GLY A 193 -10.86 -0.66 -1.94
C GLY A 193 -10.70 -2.06 -2.52
N LEU A 194 -11.47 -2.40 -3.57
CA LEU A 194 -11.37 -3.69 -4.26
C LEU A 194 -9.99 -3.90 -4.89
N VAL A 195 -9.41 -2.87 -5.52
CA VAL A 195 -8.04 -2.92 -6.08
C VAL A 195 -7.01 -3.24 -5.00
N VAL A 196 -7.05 -2.51 -3.87
CA VAL A 196 -6.09 -2.69 -2.78
C VAL A 196 -6.22 -4.06 -2.13
N ALA A 197 -7.45 -4.46 -1.77
CA ALA A 197 -7.71 -5.73 -1.09
C ALA A 197 -7.34 -6.93 -1.95
N ALA A 198 -7.79 -6.96 -3.22
CA ALA A 198 -7.51 -8.07 -4.13
C ALA A 198 -6.02 -8.16 -4.52
N GLY A 199 -5.35 -7.00 -4.70
CA GLY A 199 -3.91 -6.97 -4.96
C GLY A 199 -3.09 -7.50 -3.77
N TRP A 200 -3.49 -7.17 -2.54
CA TRP A 200 -2.86 -7.74 -1.34
C TRP A 200 -3.09 -9.25 -1.24
N VAL A 201 -4.32 -9.72 -1.51
CA VAL A 201 -4.65 -11.15 -1.51
C VAL A 201 -3.78 -11.91 -2.53
N GLU A 202 -3.63 -11.38 -3.76
CA GLU A 202 -2.78 -12.01 -4.78
C GLU A 202 -1.32 -12.05 -4.36
N GLY A 203 -0.78 -10.94 -3.84
CA GLY A 203 0.61 -10.89 -3.36
C GLY A 203 0.88 -11.93 -2.26
N LEU A 204 -0.04 -12.09 -1.32
CA LEU A 204 0.06 -13.12 -0.28
C LEU A 204 -0.11 -14.54 -0.86
N TYR A 205 -1.04 -14.72 -1.81
CA TYR A 205 -1.21 -15.99 -2.52
C TYR A 205 0.09 -16.41 -3.20
N LEU A 206 0.71 -15.52 -3.97
CA LEU A 206 1.98 -15.81 -4.65
C LEU A 206 3.08 -16.19 -3.65
N ALA A 207 3.16 -15.53 -2.50
CA ALA A 207 4.10 -15.90 -1.45
C ALA A 207 3.88 -17.35 -0.97
N THR A 208 2.63 -17.76 -0.81
CA THR A 208 2.29 -19.11 -0.33
C THR A 208 2.57 -20.22 -1.37
N ARG A 209 2.69 -19.89 -2.67
CA ARG A 209 3.02 -20.86 -3.72
C ARG A 209 4.47 -21.32 -3.71
N HIS A 210 5.32 -20.65 -2.96
CA HIS A 210 6.75 -20.96 -2.84
C HIS A 210 7.15 -21.60 -1.51
N LEU A 211 6.20 -22.07 -0.73
CA LEU A 211 6.47 -22.63 0.61
C LEU A 211 7.37 -23.86 0.57
N ASP A 212 7.27 -24.68 -0.49
CA ASP A 212 8.10 -25.87 -0.64
C ASP A 212 9.56 -25.55 -1.02
N GLU A 213 9.79 -24.38 -1.62
CA GLU A 213 11.11 -23.89 -2.03
C GLU A 213 11.67 -22.85 -1.06
N ALA A 214 10.87 -22.50 -0.03
CA ALA A 214 11.09 -21.31 0.74
C ALA A 214 11.96 -21.54 1.96
N PRO A 215 12.85 -20.59 2.26
CA PRO A 215 13.51 -20.52 3.55
C PRO A 215 12.50 -20.13 4.64
N GLU A 216 12.87 -20.42 5.92
CA GLU A 216 12.09 -19.97 7.09
C GLU A 216 11.80 -18.47 7.08
N GLU A 217 12.66 -17.67 6.43
CA GLU A 217 12.44 -16.23 6.23
C GLU A 217 11.13 -15.92 5.50
N LEU A 218 10.71 -16.76 4.52
CA LEU A 218 9.44 -16.53 3.82
C LEU A 218 8.24 -16.79 4.74
N LYS A 219 8.31 -17.81 5.60
CA LYS A 219 7.28 -18.06 6.62
C LYS A 219 7.13 -16.88 7.56
N THR A 220 8.26 -16.31 8.01
CA THR A 220 8.28 -15.09 8.81
C THR A 220 7.63 -13.93 8.08
N ARG A 221 7.98 -13.71 6.80
CA ARG A 221 7.37 -12.66 5.96
C ARG A 221 5.86 -12.84 5.77
N ILE A 222 5.40 -14.09 5.60
CA ILE A 222 3.96 -14.38 5.56
C ILE A 222 3.32 -14.04 6.91
N ALA A 223 3.94 -14.43 8.04
CA ALA A 223 3.41 -14.13 9.37
C ALA A 223 3.33 -12.61 9.64
N GLU A 224 4.30 -11.82 9.19
CA GLU A 224 4.31 -10.34 9.28
C GLU A 224 3.14 -9.69 8.52
N GLN A 225 2.56 -10.36 7.51
CA GLN A 225 1.39 -9.86 6.79
C GLN A 225 0.15 -9.70 7.69
N LYS A 226 0.14 -10.26 8.89
CA LYS A 226 -0.90 -10.00 9.91
C LYS A 226 -1.12 -8.51 10.15
N LEU A 227 -0.05 -7.71 10.18
CA LEU A 227 -0.15 -6.26 10.34
C LEU A 227 -0.75 -5.58 9.11
N VAL A 228 -0.28 -5.98 7.92
CA VAL A 228 -0.75 -5.41 6.66
C VAL A 228 -2.22 -5.75 6.43
N LEU A 229 -2.65 -6.99 6.74
CA LEU A 229 -4.05 -7.39 6.67
C LEU A 229 -4.95 -6.45 7.48
N ASN A 230 -4.56 -6.15 8.73
CA ASN A 230 -5.33 -5.25 9.57
C ASN A 230 -5.41 -3.83 8.97
N ASP A 231 -4.32 -3.34 8.39
CA ASP A 231 -4.30 -2.03 7.72
C ASP A 231 -5.18 -2.02 6.46
N VAL A 232 -5.13 -3.08 5.63
CA VAL A 232 -5.96 -3.23 4.44
C VAL A 232 -7.44 -3.32 4.81
N MET A 233 -7.81 -4.18 5.76
CA MET A 233 -9.20 -4.31 6.19
C MET A 233 -9.75 -3.02 6.78
N ARG A 234 -8.96 -2.32 7.61
CA ARG A 234 -9.35 -1.02 8.19
C ARG A 234 -9.54 0.05 7.12
N LEU A 235 -8.61 0.14 6.15
CA LEU A 235 -8.72 1.08 5.05
C LEU A 235 -9.98 0.82 4.22
N CYS A 236 -10.19 -0.42 3.79
CA CYS A 236 -11.33 -0.79 2.96
C CYS A 236 -12.66 -0.66 3.70
N SER A 237 -12.69 -0.91 5.02
CA SER A 237 -13.89 -0.69 5.85
C SER A 237 -14.24 0.79 6.01
N SER A 238 -13.30 1.70 5.77
CA SER A 238 -13.52 3.16 5.82
C SER A 238 -14.09 3.74 4.52
N TYR A 239 -14.19 2.94 3.46
CA TYR A 239 -14.80 3.35 2.19
C TYR A 239 -16.30 3.03 2.17
N GLU A 240 -17.03 3.57 1.17
CA GLU A 240 -18.42 3.23 0.95
C GLU A 240 -18.58 1.71 0.75
N GLN A 241 -19.46 1.09 1.56
CA GLN A 241 -19.62 -0.35 1.56
C GLN A 241 -20.64 -0.78 0.50
N THR A 242 -20.16 -1.00 -0.72
CA THR A 242 -20.94 -1.68 -1.76
C THR A 242 -21.03 -3.19 -1.47
N PRO A 243 -22.00 -3.91 -2.06
CA PRO A 243 -22.11 -5.36 -1.88
C PRO A 243 -20.84 -6.11 -2.26
N ALA A 244 -20.09 -5.65 -3.26
CA ALA A 244 -18.86 -6.28 -3.71
C ALA A 244 -17.73 -6.08 -2.69
N LEU A 245 -17.50 -4.85 -2.23
CA LEU A 245 -16.45 -4.55 -1.23
C LEU A 245 -16.75 -5.24 0.10
N ALA A 246 -18.00 -5.14 0.59
CA ALA A 246 -18.43 -5.83 1.81
C ALA A 246 -18.28 -7.35 1.69
N GLY A 247 -18.62 -7.92 0.52
CA GLY A 247 -18.46 -9.35 0.25
C GLY A 247 -17.00 -9.81 0.23
N LEU A 248 -16.11 -9.02 -0.35
CA LEU A 248 -14.67 -9.30 -0.33
C LEU A 248 -14.13 -9.22 1.10
N LEU A 249 -14.45 -8.17 1.86
CA LEU A 249 -14.02 -8.03 3.26
C LEU A 249 -14.52 -9.19 4.13
N ALA A 250 -15.79 -9.59 4.00
CA ALA A 250 -16.32 -10.76 4.68
C ALA A 250 -15.59 -12.05 4.29
N SER A 251 -15.16 -12.19 3.03
CA SER A 251 -14.35 -13.32 2.60
C SER A 251 -12.93 -13.27 3.19
N MET A 252 -12.36 -12.09 3.38
CA MET A 252 -11.04 -11.90 4.00
C MET A 252 -11.03 -12.21 5.51
N GLU A 253 -12.17 -12.25 6.19
CA GLU A 253 -12.26 -12.67 7.60
C GLU A 253 -11.76 -14.11 7.81
N GLN A 254 -11.89 -14.98 6.80
CA GLN A 254 -11.31 -16.33 6.88
C GLN A 254 -9.76 -16.30 6.87
N ILE A 255 -9.16 -15.34 6.14
CA ILE A 255 -7.71 -15.11 6.17
C ILE A 255 -7.33 -14.57 7.55
N GLN A 256 -8.08 -13.59 8.07
CA GLN A 256 -7.84 -13.04 9.41
C GLN A 256 -7.91 -14.12 10.50
N SER A 257 -8.89 -15.02 10.42
CA SER A 257 -9.01 -16.15 11.34
C SER A 257 -7.81 -17.11 11.27
N ALA A 258 -7.27 -17.35 10.05
CA ALA A 258 -6.06 -18.16 9.91
C ALA A 258 -4.83 -17.49 10.55
N PHE A 259 -4.75 -16.14 10.50
CA PHE A 259 -3.68 -15.38 11.15
C PHE A 259 -3.78 -15.32 12.67
N GLU A 260 -4.87 -15.77 13.29
CA GLU A 260 -4.95 -15.89 14.77
C GLU A 260 -3.89 -16.86 15.32
N GLY A 261 -3.51 -17.89 14.54
CA GLY A 261 -2.43 -18.81 14.90
C GLY A 261 -1.03 -18.21 14.87
N VAL A 262 -0.86 -17.01 14.31
CA VAL A 262 0.43 -16.32 14.31
C VAL A 262 0.72 -15.71 15.66
N SER A 263 1.81 -16.17 16.30
CA SER A 263 2.31 -15.60 17.55
C SER A 263 3.02 -14.27 17.28
N THR A 264 2.80 -13.31 18.18
CA THR A 264 3.45 -12.00 18.13
C THR A 264 4.21 -11.81 19.43
N ASP A 265 5.50 -11.52 19.35
CA ASP A 265 6.30 -11.07 20.49
C ASP A 265 6.56 -9.58 20.29
N GLU A 266 6.06 -8.77 21.21
CA GLU A 266 6.14 -7.30 21.09
C GLU A 266 7.58 -6.78 21.22
N GLY A 267 8.54 -7.62 21.61
CA GLY A 267 9.94 -7.25 21.76
C GLY A 267 10.14 -5.99 22.61
N GLU A 268 11.12 -5.97 23.47
CA GLU A 268 11.49 -4.72 24.16
C GLU A 268 12.17 -3.79 23.13
N GLY A 269 11.54 -2.66 22.80
CA GLY A 269 12.13 -1.64 21.95
C GLY A 269 13.48 -1.20 22.48
N THR A 270 14.56 -1.58 21.83
CA THR A 270 15.92 -1.20 22.21
C THR A 270 16.37 -0.01 21.38
N THR A 271 16.79 1.07 22.05
CA THR A 271 17.47 2.19 21.41
C THR A 271 18.95 2.08 21.73
N SER A 272 19.76 1.79 20.73
CA SER A 272 21.23 1.84 20.88
C SER A 272 21.81 2.99 20.07
N ARG A 273 22.83 3.63 20.63
CA ARG A 273 23.58 4.70 19.95
C ARG A 273 24.83 4.09 19.33
N GLU A 274 24.98 4.23 18.03
CA GLU A 274 26.22 3.84 17.36
C GLU A 274 27.36 4.81 17.67
N GLU A 275 28.60 4.33 17.62
CA GLU A 275 29.83 5.16 17.79
C GLU A 275 29.92 6.29 16.74
N SER A 276 29.23 6.12 15.58
CA SER A 276 29.08 7.13 14.52
C SER A 276 28.13 8.28 14.87
N GLY A 277 27.45 8.23 16.02
CA GLY A 277 26.48 9.23 16.47
C GLY A 277 25.04 9.00 15.99
N GLY A 278 24.79 7.94 15.23
CA GLY A 278 23.46 7.49 14.83
C GLY A 278 22.71 6.78 15.96
N PHE A 279 21.37 6.83 15.93
CA PHE A 279 20.53 6.01 16.80
C PHE A 279 20.00 4.83 15.97
N VAL A 280 20.23 3.61 16.44
CA VAL A 280 19.57 2.41 15.94
C VAL A 280 18.40 2.12 16.87
N ILE A 281 17.19 2.18 16.32
CA ILE A 281 15.96 1.75 16.98
C ILE A 281 15.76 0.30 16.56
N GLY A 282 16.05 -0.63 17.46
CA GLY A 282 15.82 -2.06 17.28
C GLY A 282 14.69 -2.54 18.19
N GLY A 283 14.13 -3.74 17.90
CA GLY A 283 13.14 -4.35 18.76
C GLY A 283 11.70 -4.00 18.43
N GLY A 284 11.33 -4.06 17.14
CA GLY A 284 9.92 -4.13 16.75
C GLY A 284 9.30 -5.49 17.05
N PRO A 285 7.97 -5.65 16.93
CA PRO A 285 7.31 -6.92 17.12
C PRO A 285 7.88 -7.96 16.14
N THR A 286 8.09 -9.18 16.65
CA THR A 286 8.45 -10.33 15.84
C THR A 286 7.25 -11.25 15.68
N PHE A 287 7.14 -11.89 14.51
CA PHE A 287 6.03 -12.77 14.15
C PHE A 287 6.56 -14.16 13.85
N ALA A 288 5.87 -15.17 14.36
CA ALA A 288 6.19 -16.56 14.05
C ALA A 288 4.90 -17.38 13.86
N ALA A 289 4.96 -18.34 12.95
CA ALA A 289 3.87 -19.25 12.68
C ALA A 289 4.45 -20.65 12.43
N ASP A 290 3.75 -21.66 12.92
CA ASP A 290 4.07 -23.05 12.62
C ASP A 290 3.55 -23.45 11.22
N ASP A 291 3.97 -24.60 10.74
CA ASP A 291 3.58 -25.10 9.40
C ASP A 291 2.07 -25.28 9.25
N ALA A 292 1.37 -25.63 10.33
CA ALA A 292 -0.08 -25.79 10.31
C ALA A 292 -0.79 -24.43 10.12
N THR A 293 -0.33 -23.41 10.82
CA THR A 293 -0.81 -22.01 10.67
C THR A 293 -0.52 -21.47 9.27
N ILE A 294 0.70 -21.66 8.76
CA ILE A 294 1.07 -21.25 7.39
C ILE A 294 0.20 -21.96 6.36
N GLY A 295 -0.04 -23.26 6.51
CA GLY A 295 -0.94 -24.03 5.65
C GLY A 295 -2.39 -23.56 5.69
N ALA A 296 -2.88 -23.15 6.87
CA ALA A 296 -4.22 -22.58 7.01
C ALA A 296 -4.32 -21.20 6.30
N ILE A 297 -3.29 -20.35 6.45
CA ILE A 297 -3.20 -19.06 5.75
C ILE A 297 -3.21 -19.28 4.24
N ALA A 298 -2.36 -20.20 3.72
CA ALA A 298 -2.29 -20.51 2.29
C ALA A 298 -3.65 -20.95 1.74
N SER A 299 -4.35 -21.84 2.44
CA SER A 299 -5.67 -22.34 2.03
C SER A 299 -6.74 -21.24 2.04
N ALA A 300 -6.76 -20.39 3.07
CA ALA A 300 -7.71 -19.29 3.17
C ALA A 300 -7.49 -18.25 2.05
N VAL A 301 -6.24 -17.90 1.80
CA VAL A 301 -5.86 -16.94 0.74
C VAL A 301 -6.23 -17.47 -0.64
N GLU A 302 -5.93 -18.76 -0.93
CA GLU A 302 -6.30 -19.40 -2.19
C GLU A 302 -7.81 -19.39 -2.43
N ASN A 303 -8.61 -19.63 -1.40
CA ASN A 303 -10.07 -19.58 -1.48
C ASN A 303 -10.58 -18.18 -1.86
N VAL A 304 -10.08 -17.14 -1.17
CA VAL A 304 -10.47 -15.75 -1.46
C VAL A 304 -10.02 -15.34 -2.86
N ARG A 305 -8.78 -15.61 -3.20
CA ARG A 305 -8.22 -15.34 -4.52
C ARG A 305 -9.04 -15.98 -5.64
N ASN A 306 -9.37 -17.27 -5.49
CA ASN A 306 -10.14 -17.98 -6.49
C ASN A 306 -11.55 -17.43 -6.69
N ALA A 307 -12.16 -16.84 -5.66
CA ALA A 307 -13.43 -16.13 -5.78
C ALA A 307 -13.30 -14.81 -6.56
N CYS A 308 -12.16 -14.10 -6.46
CA CYS A 308 -11.93 -12.84 -7.18
C CYS A 308 -11.71 -13.02 -8.69
N ILE A 309 -11.21 -14.18 -9.14
CA ILE A 309 -10.83 -14.43 -10.54
C ILE A 309 -11.89 -15.23 -11.34
N GLN A 310 -13.07 -15.48 -10.77
CA GLN A 310 -14.16 -16.24 -11.43
C GLN A 310 -14.87 -15.48 -12.53
#